data_ef99bc75af9d0d7bcefdaa7800be102a
#
_entry.id   ef99bc75af9d0d7bcefdaa7800be102a
#
_cell.length_a   1.000
_cell.length_b   1.000
_cell.length_c   1.000
_cell.angle_alpha   90.00
_cell.angle_beta   90.00
_cell.angle_gamma   90.00
#
_symmetry.space_group_name_H-M   'P 1'
#
loop_
_entity.id
_entity.type
_entity.pdbx_description
1 polymer ?
#
loop_
_entity_poly.entity_id
_entity_poly.type
_entity_poly.pdbx_seq_one_letter_code
_entity_poly.pdbx_strand_id
1 'polypeptide(L)'
;MTERTTEQATTYTVLFVDDEPNILRAIKRALFTMDITLLLTDSGAKALDLMSKHDVHVVISDMKMPQMSGAELLEQVATNYPETFRVVLTGYADIESTIKAVNQGKIHRYLQKPWDNQELIAVVEEGLERVKLKAENLRLQKLTRLQNKKLRDVNASLEQVVKKRTRQIKAALNKIEKHNLAMEQVLFNVISINPDINGKFAIEVSELASKLARIARLEKEEIKQVRYAGLICELGLLGLESEDFKAPFSKLKYQQQQNYLSQTKQAALILAPAHELHQVSDIIEFQFEHYNGSGLYNKVAKEIPAGARILAIARDYWRLVTGRMSGIEMSPRDAKLEMKKHRNTRYDGEFLDLLLEAEDVTTSKLLSTSLKASQLKAGMVLAQNLYNDSHILILPEGHVFSDATIQKLVHFEEERGKAFSIQIEPEELSATISE
;
A
#
# COMPACT_ATOMS: atom_id res chain seq x y z
N MET A 1 9.19 30.89 -16.72
CA MET A 1 9.99 32.12 -16.72
C MET A 1 11.41 31.75 -16.40
N THR A 2 12.23 31.66 -17.43
CA THR A 2 13.67 31.36 -17.37
C THR A 2 14.40 32.68 -17.11
N GLU A 3 14.80 32.91 -15.88
CA GLU A 3 15.76 33.95 -15.56
C GLU A 3 17.09 33.61 -16.26
N ARG A 4 17.36 34.31 -17.36
CA ARG A 4 18.72 34.42 -17.90
C ARG A 4 19.54 35.20 -16.87
N THR A 5 20.27 34.50 -16.02
CA THR A 5 21.36 35.05 -15.24
C THR A 5 22.37 35.56 -16.23
N THR A 6 22.51 36.87 -16.36
CA THR A 6 23.64 37.52 -17.03
C THR A 6 24.93 37.04 -16.38
N GLU A 7 25.67 36.15 -17.07
CA GLU A 7 27.06 35.87 -16.73
C GLU A 7 27.80 37.19 -16.79
N GLN A 8 28.09 37.75 -15.62
CA GLN A 8 29.12 38.76 -15.52
C GLN A 8 30.42 38.12 -16.01
N ALA A 9 30.95 38.61 -17.11
CA ALA A 9 32.26 38.21 -17.63
C ALA A 9 33.26 38.43 -16.49
N THR A 10 33.67 37.38 -15.83
CA THR A 10 34.74 37.41 -14.81
C THR A 10 36.03 37.56 -15.57
N THR A 11 36.57 38.80 -15.63
CA THR A 11 37.87 39.08 -16.24
C THR A 11 38.95 38.49 -15.32
N TYR A 12 39.64 37.49 -15.77
CA TYR A 12 40.68 36.85 -14.98
C TYR A 12 41.95 37.73 -14.89
N THR A 13 42.56 37.80 -13.73
CA THR A 13 43.74 38.62 -13.46
C THR A 13 45.01 37.73 -13.45
N VAL A 14 45.99 38.11 -14.27
CA VAL A 14 47.30 37.47 -14.34
C VAL A 14 48.36 38.47 -13.89
N LEU A 15 49.18 38.07 -12.90
CA LEU A 15 50.30 38.89 -12.39
C LEU A 15 51.61 38.33 -12.90
N PHE A 16 52.41 39.19 -13.52
CA PHE A 16 53.77 38.91 -13.93
C PHE A 16 54.76 39.70 -13.10
N VAL A 17 55.86 39.03 -12.67
CA VAL A 17 56.90 39.59 -11.80
C VAL A 17 58.29 39.30 -12.39
N ASP A 18 58.99 40.31 -12.85
CA ASP A 18 60.33 40.18 -13.41
C ASP A 18 61.07 41.53 -13.26
N ASP A 19 62.25 41.52 -12.75
CA ASP A 19 63.07 42.76 -12.50
C ASP A 19 63.59 43.38 -13.78
N GLU A 20 63.53 42.68 -14.93
CA GLU A 20 63.94 43.20 -16.22
C GLU A 20 62.76 43.89 -16.97
N PRO A 21 62.82 45.25 -17.15
CA PRO A 21 61.69 45.97 -17.83
C PRO A 21 61.46 45.53 -19.28
N ASN A 22 62.53 44.99 -19.93
CA ASN A 22 62.44 44.50 -21.31
C ASN A 22 61.54 43.24 -21.40
N ILE A 23 61.65 42.36 -20.42
CA ILE A 23 60.90 41.14 -20.26
C ILE A 23 59.40 41.52 -20.04
N LEU A 24 59.12 42.41 -19.12
CA LEU A 24 57.74 42.86 -18.86
C LEU A 24 57.09 43.47 -20.09
N ARG A 25 57.85 44.20 -20.91
CA ARG A 25 57.35 44.74 -22.20
C ARG A 25 57.08 43.66 -23.23
N ALA A 26 57.91 42.62 -23.29
CA ALA A 26 57.73 41.47 -24.18
C ALA A 26 56.45 40.66 -23.79
N ILE A 27 56.26 40.41 -22.50
CA ILE A 27 55.10 39.73 -21.96
C ILE A 27 53.81 40.49 -22.25
N LYS A 28 53.83 41.82 -22.03
CA LYS A 28 52.64 42.66 -22.35
C LYS A 28 52.24 42.57 -23.84
N ARG A 29 53.22 42.47 -24.75
CA ARG A 29 52.93 42.27 -26.18
C ARG A 29 52.43 40.85 -26.49
N ALA A 30 53.03 39.83 -25.88
CA ALA A 30 52.66 38.45 -26.12
C ALA A 30 51.27 38.12 -25.66
N LEU A 31 50.78 38.69 -24.55
CA LEU A 31 49.47 38.43 -23.96
C LEU A 31 48.41 39.47 -24.33
N PHE A 32 48.74 40.42 -25.23
CA PHE A 32 47.83 41.51 -25.61
C PHE A 32 46.48 41.08 -26.18
N THR A 33 46.44 39.93 -26.83
CA THR A 33 45.23 39.37 -27.46
C THR A 33 44.33 38.56 -26.51
N MET A 34 44.83 38.30 -25.30
CA MET A 34 44.06 37.53 -24.29
C MET A 34 43.12 38.44 -23.54
N ASP A 35 41.91 37.96 -23.27
CA ASP A 35 40.88 38.67 -22.48
C ASP A 35 41.16 38.48 -20.98
N ILE A 36 42.23 39.17 -20.50
CA ILE A 36 42.68 39.11 -19.13
C ILE A 36 43.04 40.50 -18.60
N THR A 37 42.96 40.68 -17.29
CA THR A 37 43.58 41.83 -16.63
C THR A 37 45.04 41.47 -16.33
N LEU A 38 45.99 42.07 -17.06
CA LEU A 38 47.42 41.84 -16.89
C LEU A 38 48.05 42.87 -15.95
N LEU A 39 48.54 42.39 -14.81
CA LEU A 39 49.32 43.19 -13.86
C LEU A 39 50.79 42.86 -14.06
N LEU A 40 51.64 43.89 -14.06
CA LEU A 40 53.10 43.76 -14.25
C LEU A 40 53.80 44.48 -13.09
N THR A 41 54.84 43.84 -12.54
CA THR A 41 55.68 44.46 -11.47
C THR A 41 57.12 43.97 -11.54
N ASP A 42 58.01 44.75 -10.96
CA ASP A 42 59.43 44.57 -11.01
C ASP A 42 60.02 43.93 -9.74
N SER A 43 59.20 43.59 -8.74
CA SER A 43 59.71 43.01 -7.49
C SER A 43 58.65 42.18 -6.75
N GLY A 44 59.14 41.19 -5.98
CA GLY A 44 58.28 40.33 -5.16
C GLY A 44 57.49 41.09 -4.10
N ALA A 45 58.06 42.13 -3.48
CA ALA A 45 57.34 42.93 -2.49
C ALA A 45 56.12 43.68 -3.10
N LYS A 46 56.32 44.28 -4.28
CA LYS A 46 55.21 44.92 -5.02
C LYS A 46 54.20 43.90 -5.51
N ALA A 47 54.62 42.69 -5.86
CA ALA A 47 53.73 41.62 -6.26
C ALA A 47 52.78 41.24 -5.12
N LEU A 48 53.25 41.08 -3.91
CA LEU A 48 52.39 40.79 -2.73
C LEU A 48 51.48 41.95 -2.41
N ASP A 49 51.90 43.20 -2.59
CA ASP A 49 51.01 44.39 -2.43
C ASP A 49 49.91 44.41 -3.47
N LEU A 50 50.22 44.09 -4.73
CA LEU A 50 49.18 43.96 -5.79
C LEU A 50 48.21 42.82 -5.51
N MET A 51 48.69 41.67 -5.02
CA MET A 51 47.84 40.50 -4.67
C MET A 51 46.93 40.81 -3.48
N SER A 52 47.30 41.71 -2.59
CA SER A 52 46.43 42.15 -1.50
C SER A 52 45.26 43.02 -1.96
N LYS A 53 45.40 43.69 -3.11
CA LYS A 53 44.45 44.65 -3.67
C LYS A 53 43.60 44.07 -4.81
N HIS A 54 44.11 43.03 -5.45
CA HIS A 54 43.47 42.40 -6.62
C HIS A 54 43.34 40.90 -6.43
N ASP A 55 42.26 40.32 -6.94
CA ASP A 55 42.08 38.88 -6.99
C ASP A 55 42.93 38.33 -8.15
N VAL A 56 44.11 37.82 -7.82
CA VAL A 56 45.08 37.31 -8.82
C VAL A 56 44.90 35.82 -8.98
N HIS A 57 44.54 35.41 -10.21
CA HIS A 57 44.22 34.04 -10.56
C HIS A 57 45.49 33.23 -10.97
N VAL A 58 46.42 33.88 -11.66
CA VAL A 58 47.69 33.30 -12.12
C VAL A 58 48.80 34.24 -11.74
N VAL A 59 49.85 33.76 -11.12
CA VAL A 59 51.10 34.50 -10.88
C VAL A 59 52.24 33.78 -11.57
N ILE A 60 53.05 34.58 -12.30
CA ILE A 60 54.20 34.10 -13.03
C ILE A 60 55.38 34.98 -12.59
N SER A 61 56.40 34.38 -11.97
CA SER A 61 57.54 35.11 -11.43
C SER A 61 58.84 34.60 -11.98
N ASP A 62 59.76 35.53 -12.27
CA ASP A 62 61.16 35.17 -12.47
C ASP A 62 61.76 34.52 -11.21
N MET A 63 62.63 33.51 -11.42
CA MET A 63 63.25 32.80 -10.34
C MET A 63 64.29 33.69 -9.58
N LYS A 64 65.03 34.50 -10.29
CA LYS A 64 66.11 35.32 -9.74
C LYS A 64 65.80 36.80 -9.79
N MET A 65 65.40 37.36 -8.68
CA MET A 65 65.08 38.77 -8.53
C MET A 65 65.88 39.34 -7.33
N PRO A 66 66.27 40.67 -7.35
CA PRO A 66 66.87 41.31 -6.20
C PRO A 66 65.93 41.30 -4.97
N GLN A 67 66.47 41.17 -3.78
CA GLN A 67 65.83 41.23 -2.46
C GLN A 67 64.93 40.02 -2.14
N MET A 68 64.12 39.58 -3.05
CA MET A 68 63.21 38.44 -2.86
C MET A 68 63.27 37.58 -4.15
N SER A 69 63.63 36.35 -4.04
CA SER A 69 63.63 35.39 -5.17
C SER A 69 62.16 34.99 -5.56
N GLY A 70 61.97 34.57 -6.82
CA GLY A 70 60.66 34.06 -7.26
C GLY A 70 60.23 32.84 -6.46
N ALA A 71 61.15 32.00 -6.02
CA ALA A 71 60.81 30.87 -5.16
C ALA A 71 60.21 31.30 -3.81
N GLU A 72 60.80 32.27 -3.16
CA GLU A 72 60.29 32.84 -1.89
C GLU A 72 58.97 33.54 -2.06
N LEU A 73 58.78 34.30 -3.16
CA LEU A 73 57.49 34.92 -3.51
C LEU A 73 56.43 33.85 -3.67
N LEU A 74 56.67 32.82 -4.50
CA LEU A 74 55.67 31.79 -4.80
C LEU A 74 55.37 30.92 -3.59
N GLU A 75 56.30 30.75 -2.64
CA GLU A 75 56.05 30.10 -1.36
C GLU A 75 55.09 30.91 -0.48
N GLN A 76 55.26 32.23 -0.41
CA GLN A 76 54.32 33.11 0.30
C GLN A 76 52.95 33.13 -0.39
N VAL A 77 52.92 33.13 -1.71
CA VAL A 77 51.68 33.03 -2.48
C VAL A 77 50.98 31.68 -2.25
N ALA A 78 51.75 30.58 -2.17
CA ALA A 78 51.16 29.25 -1.87
C ALA A 78 50.48 29.21 -0.50
N THR A 79 51.05 29.93 0.48
CA THR A 79 50.51 29.98 1.85
C THR A 79 49.31 30.93 1.98
N ASN A 80 49.40 32.13 1.44
CA ASN A 80 48.39 33.17 1.62
C ASN A 80 47.30 33.16 0.56
N TYR A 81 47.58 32.67 -0.64
CA TYR A 81 46.73 32.63 -1.80
C TYR A 81 46.74 31.23 -2.45
N PRO A 82 46.31 30.18 -1.77
CA PRO A 82 46.46 28.79 -2.22
C PRO A 82 45.72 28.51 -3.54
N GLU A 83 44.72 29.29 -3.89
CA GLU A 83 43.91 29.12 -5.10
C GLU A 83 44.59 29.71 -6.34
N THR A 84 45.55 30.59 -6.18
CA THR A 84 46.28 31.21 -7.29
C THR A 84 47.19 30.17 -7.97
N PHE A 85 47.09 30.06 -9.30
CA PHE A 85 47.99 29.23 -10.09
C PHE A 85 49.39 29.88 -10.16
N ARG A 86 50.45 29.13 -9.80
CA ARG A 86 51.78 29.62 -9.58
C ARG A 86 52.75 29.05 -10.63
N VAL A 87 53.42 29.95 -11.36
CA VAL A 87 54.36 29.59 -12.41
C VAL A 87 55.71 30.29 -12.12
N VAL A 88 56.78 29.60 -12.33
CA VAL A 88 58.15 30.20 -12.24
C VAL A 88 58.80 30.24 -13.62
N LEU A 89 59.46 31.37 -13.91
CA LEU A 89 60.35 31.50 -15.06
C LEU A 89 61.81 31.17 -14.63
N THR A 90 62.45 30.28 -15.36
CA THR A 90 63.77 29.77 -14.97
C THR A 90 64.77 29.73 -16.11
N GLY A 91 66.02 30.01 -15.85
CA GLY A 91 67.11 29.80 -16.81
C GLY A 91 67.72 28.39 -16.71
N TYR A 92 68.58 28.05 -17.65
CA TYR A 92 69.18 26.72 -17.74
C TYR A 92 69.92 26.27 -16.47
N ALA A 93 70.44 27.17 -15.68
CA ALA A 93 71.27 26.86 -14.51
C ALA A 93 70.49 26.51 -13.22
N ASP A 94 69.13 26.72 -13.22
CA ASP A 94 68.29 26.65 -12.03
C ASP A 94 67.28 25.51 -12.03
N ILE A 95 67.38 24.58 -12.97
CA ILE A 95 66.44 23.52 -13.21
C ILE A 95 66.26 22.59 -11.99
N GLU A 96 67.37 22.22 -11.30
CA GLU A 96 67.27 21.31 -10.14
C GLU A 96 66.51 21.92 -8.96
N SER A 97 66.72 23.21 -8.68
CA SER A 97 66.01 23.93 -7.62
C SER A 97 64.52 24.14 -7.97
N THR A 98 64.23 24.35 -9.24
CA THR A 98 62.90 24.47 -9.76
C THR A 98 62.12 23.14 -9.64
N ILE A 99 62.72 22.02 -10.01
CA ILE A 99 62.12 20.69 -9.87
C ILE A 99 61.81 20.40 -8.40
N LYS A 100 62.71 20.78 -7.47
CA LYS A 100 62.44 20.61 -6.04
C LYS A 100 61.26 21.44 -5.55
N ALA A 101 61.13 22.68 -6.01
CA ALA A 101 60.02 23.56 -5.66
C ALA A 101 58.65 23.08 -6.24
N VAL A 102 58.65 22.54 -7.46
CA VAL A 102 57.46 21.89 -8.08
C VAL A 102 57.06 20.67 -7.28
N ASN A 103 57.99 19.78 -6.94
CA ASN A 103 57.72 18.56 -6.20
C ASN A 103 57.22 18.80 -4.76
N GLN A 104 57.57 19.95 -4.17
CA GLN A 104 57.03 20.38 -2.86
C GLN A 104 55.61 21.00 -2.94
N GLY A 105 55.00 21.07 -4.14
CA GLY A 105 53.65 21.60 -4.34
C GLY A 105 53.54 23.12 -4.24
N LYS A 106 54.65 23.84 -4.14
CA LYS A 106 54.69 25.31 -4.05
C LYS A 106 54.49 25.99 -5.40
N ILE A 107 54.87 25.33 -6.50
CA ILE A 107 54.79 25.80 -7.89
C ILE A 107 54.02 24.78 -8.69
N HIS A 108 53.09 25.25 -9.58
CA HIS A 108 52.29 24.36 -10.39
C HIS A 108 52.96 24.05 -11.75
N ARG A 109 53.70 25.00 -12.29
CA ARG A 109 54.37 24.91 -13.59
C ARG A 109 55.67 25.73 -13.62
N TYR A 110 56.57 25.36 -14.46
CA TYR A 110 57.70 26.20 -14.80
C TYR A 110 57.76 26.48 -16.31
N LEU A 111 58.36 27.60 -16.68
CA LEU A 111 58.63 28.00 -18.06
C LEU A 111 60.11 28.39 -18.18
N GLN A 112 60.76 27.85 -19.20
CA GLN A 112 62.16 28.05 -19.36
C GLN A 112 62.47 29.30 -20.20
N LYS A 113 63.51 30.11 -19.76
CA LYS A 113 64.03 31.25 -20.55
C LYS A 113 65.12 30.78 -21.52
N PRO A 114 65.11 31.19 -22.81
CA PRO A 114 64.09 31.96 -23.50
C PRO A 114 62.93 31.10 -23.88
N TRP A 115 61.68 31.60 -23.68
CA TRP A 115 60.43 30.92 -24.04
C TRP A 115 59.92 31.33 -25.40
N ASP A 116 59.07 30.49 -26.00
CA ASP A 116 58.21 30.84 -27.11
C ASP A 116 56.91 31.49 -26.60
N ASN A 117 56.42 32.48 -27.38
CA ASN A 117 55.17 33.17 -27.05
C ASN A 117 53.98 32.20 -26.98
N GLN A 118 53.93 31.15 -27.81
CA GLN A 118 52.88 30.14 -27.78
C GLN A 118 52.93 29.31 -26.49
N GLU A 119 54.13 28.97 -26.01
CA GLU A 119 54.31 28.25 -24.74
C GLU A 119 53.88 29.09 -23.55
N LEU A 120 54.23 30.41 -23.54
CA LEU A 120 53.76 31.34 -22.51
C LEU A 120 52.25 31.43 -22.47
N ILE A 121 51.60 31.61 -23.65
CA ILE A 121 50.13 31.67 -23.75
C ILE A 121 49.52 30.38 -23.25
N ALA A 122 50.00 29.21 -23.65
CA ALA A 122 49.50 27.90 -23.23
C ALA A 122 49.58 27.71 -21.69
N VAL A 123 50.68 28.17 -21.06
CA VAL A 123 50.84 28.09 -19.58
C VAL A 123 49.84 29.00 -18.86
N VAL A 124 49.57 30.20 -19.40
CA VAL A 124 48.55 31.11 -18.85
C VAL A 124 47.17 30.50 -19.01
N GLU A 125 46.83 29.98 -20.19
CA GLU A 125 45.54 29.31 -20.45
C GLU A 125 45.34 28.10 -19.53
N GLU A 126 46.35 27.22 -19.35
CA GLU A 126 46.30 26.09 -18.41
C GLU A 126 46.00 26.57 -17.00
N GLY A 127 46.64 27.65 -16.54
CA GLY A 127 46.43 28.23 -15.23
C GLY A 127 45.00 28.74 -15.05
N LEU A 128 44.51 29.48 -16.03
CA LEU A 128 43.13 30.04 -16.01
C LEU A 128 42.09 28.95 -16.07
N GLU A 129 42.25 27.93 -16.91
CA GLU A 129 41.33 26.79 -17.00
C GLU A 129 41.25 26.04 -15.67
N ARG A 130 42.41 25.78 -15.04
CA ARG A 130 42.45 25.11 -13.73
C ARG A 130 41.72 25.88 -12.64
N VAL A 131 41.89 27.22 -12.58
CA VAL A 131 41.19 28.09 -11.63
C VAL A 131 39.68 28.07 -11.91
N LYS A 132 39.29 28.17 -13.17
CA LYS A 132 37.87 28.09 -13.62
C LYS A 132 37.22 26.77 -13.23
N LEU A 133 37.84 25.65 -13.54
CA LEU A 133 37.32 24.32 -13.20
C LEU A 133 37.18 24.12 -11.69
N LYS A 134 38.15 24.63 -10.90
CA LYS A 134 38.09 24.55 -9.43
C LYS A 134 36.92 25.36 -8.87
N ALA A 135 36.71 26.59 -9.34
CA ALA A 135 35.62 27.46 -8.93
C ALA A 135 34.26 26.83 -9.27
N GLU A 136 34.11 26.29 -10.49
CA GLU A 136 32.87 25.62 -10.92
C GLU A 136 32.60 24.34 -10.13
N ASN A 137 33.64 23.55 -9.83
CA ASN A 137 33.51 22.36 -8.99
C ASN A 137 32.99 22.69 -7.59
N LEU A 138 33.53 23.75 -6.97
CA LEU A 138 33.04 24.23 -5.66
C LEU A 138 31.57 24.71 -5.73
N ARG A 139 31.22 25.41 -6.81
CA ARG A 139 29.85 25.86 -7.06
C ARG A 139 28.90 24.67 -7.19
N LEU A 140 29.26 23.69 -8.02
CA LEU A 140 28.45 22.46 -8.22
C LEU A 140 28.31 21.64 -6.92
N GLN A 141 29.38 21.51 -6.14
CA GLN A 141 29.35 20.85 -4.84
C GLN A 141 28.34 21.52 -3.87
N LYS A 142 28.37 22.87 -3.79
CA LYS A 142 27.43 23.64 -2.97
C LYS A 142 25.98 23.41 -3.42
N LEU A 143 25.73 23.48 -4.74
CA LEU A 143 24.41 23.26 -5.32
C LEU A 143 23.90 21.85 -5.03
N THR A 144 24.74 20.84 -5.25
CA THR A 144 24.42 19.43 -4.99
C THR A 144 24.06 19.19 -3.51
N ARG A 145 24.81 19.81 -2.57
CA ARG A 145 24.49 19.72 -1.14
C ARG A 145 23.12 20.32 -0.81
N LEU A 146 22.79 21.47 -1.39
CA LEU A 146 21.50 22.12 -1.19
C LEU A 146 20.34 21.28 -1.78
N GLN A 147 20.53 20.74 -2.99
CA GLN A 147 19.55 19.87 -3.63
C GLN A 147 19.32 18.59 -2.82
N ASN A 148 20.40 17.94 -2.37
CA ASN A 148 20.31 16.73 -1.54
C ASN A 148 19.61 16.99 -0.21
N LYS A 149 19.85 18.15 0.44
CA LYS A 149 19.11 18.53 1.65
C LYS A 149 17.62 18.67 1.35
N LYS A 150 17.26 19.44 0.32
CA LYS A 150 15.86 19.65 -0.08
C LYS A 150 15.17 18.33 -0.44
N LEU A 151 15.87 17.43 -1.13
CA LEU A 151 15.35 16.12 -1.49
C LEU A 151 15.04 15.25 -0.25
N ARG A 152 15.95 15.27 0.75
CA ARG A 152 15.74 14.56 2.03
C ARG A 152 14.52 15.10 2.77
N ASP A 153 14.37 16.42 2.84
CA ASP A 153 13.25 17.07 3.53
C ASP A 153 11.91 16.73 2.85
N VAL A 154 11.88 16.76 1.51
CA VAL A 154 10.70 16.36 0.72
C VAL A 154 10.37 14.88 0.91
N ASN A 155 11.36 13.99 0.86
CA ASN A 155 11.14 12.55 1.07
C ASN A 155 10.60 12.26 2.48
N ALA A 156 11.17 12.86 3.51
CA ALA A 156 10.67 12.70 4.88
C ALA A 156 9.21 13.17 5.03
N SER A 157 8.87 14.31 4.41
CA SER A 157 7.49 14.81 4.37
C SER A 157 6.55 13.87 3.62
N LEU A 158 6.98 13.36 2.46
CA LEU A 158 6.21 12.43 1.65
C LEU A 158 5.93 11.11 2.40
N GLU A 159 6.93 10.54 3.07
CA GLU A 159 6.78 9.35 3.90
C GLU A 159 5.72 9.54 5.00
N GLN A 160 5.74 10.70 5.67
CA GLN A 160 4.72 11.02 6.68
C GLN A 160 3.32 11.10 6.09
N VAL A 161 3.17 11.76 4.92
CA VAL A 161 1.88 11.87 4.22
C VAL A 161 1.39 10.47 3.79
N VAL A 162 2.25 9.65 3.20
CA VAL A 162 1.92 8.28 2.79
C VAL A 162 1.47 7.45 4.00
N LYS A 163 2.22 7.47 5.10
CA LYS A 163 1.86 6.76 6.34
C LYS A 163 0.52 7.20 6.91
N LYS A 164 0.25 8.52 6.92
CA LYS A 164 -1.04 9.08 7.37
C LYS A 164 -2.18 8.62 6.47
N ARG A 165 -2.02 8.71 5.14
CA ARG A 165 -3.04 8.31 4.18
C ARG A 165 -3.33 6.80 4.23
N THR A 166 -2.28 5.97 4.33
CA THR A 166 -2.45 4.52 4.47
C THR A 166 -3.27 4.16 5.71
N ARG A 167 -3.00 4.81 6.86
CA ARG A 167 -3.80 4.61 8.08
C ARG A 167 -5.26 5.04 7.90
N GLN A 168 -5.50 6.17 7.24
CA GLN A 168 -6.86 6.66 6.96
C GLN A 168 -7.63 5.70 6.06
N ILE A 169 -7.00 5.21 4.98
CA ILE A 169 -7.60 4.24 4.06
C ILE A 169 -7.94 2.94 4.81
N LYS A 170 -7.01 2.40 5.61
CA LYS A 170 -7.24 1.18 6.39
C LYS A 170 -8.41 1.35 7.38
N ALA A 171 -8.48 2.49 8.07
CA ALA A 171 -9.59 2.79 8.98
C ALA A 171 -10.93 2.92 8.24
N ALA A 172 -10.94 3.54 7.05
CA ALA A 172 -12.15 3.66 6.22
C ALA A 172 -12.62 2.29 5.71
N LEU A 173 -11.69 1.42 5.24
CA LEU A 173 -12.02 0.06 4.81
C LEU A 173 -12.62 -0.77 5.95
N ASN A 174 -12.02 -0.74 7.14
CA ASN A 174 -12.57 -1.44 8.31
C ASN A 174 -13.97 -0.93 8.69
N LYS A 175 -14.22 0.38 8.52
CA LYS A 175 -15.55 0.95 8.77
C LYS A 175 -16.58 0.47 7.74
N ILE A 176 -16.21 0.43 6.47
CA ILE A 176 -17.07 -0.08 5.39
C ILE A 176 -17.41 -1.56 5.65
N GLU A 177 -16.41 -2.38 5.98
CA GLU A 177 -16.62 -3.81 6.26
C GLU A 177 -17.60 -4.02 7.42
N LYS A 178 -17.44 -3.25 8.52
CA LYS A 178 -18.40 -3.28 9.65
C LYS A 178 -19.81 -2.85 9.25
N HIS A 179 -19.94 -1.83 8.39
CA HIS A 179 -21.24 -1.38 7.90
C HIS A 179 -21.90 -2.43 7.03
N ASN A 180 -21.15 -3.11 6.16
CA ASN A 180 -21.69 -4.18 5.31
C ASN A 180 -22.21 -5.33 6.16
N LEU A 181 -21.46 -5.80 7.16
CA LEU A 181 -21.91 -6.84 8.09
C LEU A 181 -23.18 -6.43 8.84
N ALA A 182 -23.27 -5.18 9.31
CA ALA A 182 -24.47 -4.69 9.98
C ALA A 182 -25.69 -4.65 9.03
N MET A 183 -25.49 -4.29 7.76
CA MET A 183 -26.55 -4.29 6.76
C MET A 183 -27.04 -5.71 6.43
N GLU A 184 -26.12 -6.69 6.31
CA GLU A 184 -26.48 -8.11 6.17
C GLU A 184 -27.40 -8.57 7.31
N GLN A 185 -27.08 -8.19 8.55
CA GLN A 185 -27.89 -8.53 9.73
C GLN A 185 -29.26 -7.86 9.72
N VAL A 186 -29.33 -6.59 9.34
CA VAL A 186 -30.60 -5.87 9.23
C VAL A 186 -31.50 -6.56 8.20
N LEU A 187 -30.97 -6.92 7.04
CA LEU A 187 -31.74 -7.58 6.00
C LEU A 187 -32.24 -8.96 6.45
N PHE A 188 -31.39 -9.74 7.11
CA PHE A 188 -31.80 -11.02 7.71
C PHE A 188 -32.92 -10.83 8.77
N ASN A 189 -32.78 -9.84 9.65
CA ASN A 189 -33.77 -9.56 10.67
C ASN A 189 -35.12 -9.17 10.05
N VAL A 190 -35.13 -8.36 8.98
CA VAL A 190 -36.34 -7.98 8.25
C VAL A 190 -37.06 -9.22 7.68
N ILE A 191 -36.29 -10.15 7.08
CA ILE A 191 -36.88 -11.42 6.58
C ILE A 191 -37.47 -12.24 7.74
N SER A 192 -36.73 -12.34 8.86
CA SER A 192 -37.10 -13.14 10.03
C SER A 192 -38.30 -12.57 10.84
N ILE A 193 -38.71 -11.32 10.59
CA ILE A 193 -39.94 -10.75 11.18
C ILE A 193 -41.19 -11.42 10.63
N ASN A 194 -41.17 -11.92 9.38
CA ASN A 194 -42.31 -12.63 8.82
C ASN A 194 -42.52 -13.96 9.57
N PRO A 195 -43.68 -14.18 10.20
CA PRO A 195 -43.92 -15.35 11.05
C PRO A 195 -43.97 -16.67 10.26
N ASP A 196 -44.17 -16.62 8.97
CA ASP A 196 -44.22 -17.80 8.09
C ASP A 196 -42.85 -18.16 7.52
N ILE A 197 -41.82 -17.31 7.71
CA ILE A 197 -40.44 -17.55 7.32
C ILE A 197 -39.59 -17.94 8.56
N ASN A 198 -38.97 -19.09 8.48
CA ASN A 198 -38.20 -19.61 9.62
C ASN A 198 -36.75 -19.17 9.57
N GLY A 199 -36.39 -18.13 10.33
CA GLY A 199 -35.01 -17.60 10.42
C GLY A 199 -33.98 -18.66 10.83
N LYS A 200 -34.35 -19.65 11.68
CA LYS A 200 -33.43 -20.75 12.04
C LYS A 200 -33.04 -21.57 10.83
N PHE A 201 -33.96 -21.83 9.92
CA PHE A 201 -33.66 -22.56 8.68
C PHE A 201 -32.60 -21.82 7.83
N ALA A 202 -32.75 -20.52 7.67
CA ALA A 202 -31.79 -19.71 6.90
C ALA A 202 -30.37 -19.70 7.54
N ILE A 203 -30.31 -19.65 8.88
CA ILE A 203 -29.03 -19.76 9.62
C ILE A 203 -28.38 -21.10 9.34
N GLU A 204 -29.10 -22.18 9.49
CA GLU A 204 -28.58 -23.54 9.32
C GLU A 204 -28.11 -23.80 7.86
N VAL A 205 -28.86 -23.27 6.89
CA VAL A 205 -28.46 -23.29 5.47
C VAL A 205 -27.16 -22.49 5.24
N SER A 206 -27.09 -21.29 5.80
CA SER A 206 -25.92 -20.42 5.71
C SER A 206 -24.64 -21.06 6.27
N GLU A 207 -24.73 -21.66 7.47
CA GLU A 207 -23.61 -22.32 8.14
C GLU A 207 -23.11 -23.54 7.35
N LEU A 208 -24.04 -24.40 6.89
CA LEU A 208 -23.71 -25.56 6.08
C LEU A 208 -23.10 -25.16 4.74
N ALA A 209 -23.70 -24.19 4.03
CA ALA A 209 -23.19 -23.71 2.76
C ALA A 209 -21.79 -23.11 2.89
N SER A 210 -21.55 -22.30 3.93
CA SER A 210 -20.22 -21.75 4.24
C SER A 210 -19.18 -22.84 4.55
N LYS A 211 -19.57 -23.87 5.29
CA LYS A 211 -18.68 -25.01 5.61
C LYS A 211 -18.31 -25.79 4.34
N LEU A 212 -19.28 -26.11 3.50
CA LEU A 212 -19.04 -26.78 2.22
C LEU A 212 -18.15 -25.94 1.29
N ALA A 213 -18.38 -24.65 1.21
CA ALA A 213 -17.56 -23.73 0.41
C ALA A 213 -16.08 -23.69 0.88
N ARG A 214 -15.85 -23.73 2.19
CA ARG A 214 -14.49 -23.81 2.77
C ARG A 214 -13.80 -25.14 2.43
N ILE A 215 -14.52 -26.27 2.55
CA ILE A 215 -14.00 -27.60 2.23
C ILE A 215 -13.68 -27.69 0.72
N ALA A 216 -14.55 -27.11 -0.12
CA ALA A 216 -14.35 -26.99 -1.56
C ALA A 216 -13.22 -26.01 -1.95
N ARG A 217 -12.59 -25.34 -0.99
CA ARG A 217 -11.48 -24.38 -1.18
C ARG A 217 -11.82 -23.20 -2.09
N LEU A 218 -13.04 -22.70 -2.00
CA LEU A 218 -13.42 -21.45 -2.66
C LEU A 218 -12.62 -20.26 -2.08
N GLU A 219 -12.52 -19.17 -2.85
CA GLU A 219 -11.91 -17.91 -2.42
C GLU A 219 -12.63 -17.34 -1.18
N LYS A 220 -11.88 -16.59 -0.33
CA LYS A 220 -12.47 -16.03 0.91
C LYS A 220 -13.71 -15.17 0.66
N GLU A 221 -13.72 -14.44 -0.44
CA GLU A 221 -14.86 -13.58 -0.79
C GLU A 221 -16.05 -14.42 -1.27
N GLU A 222 -15.83 -15.44 -2.07
CA GLU A 222 -16.88 -16.37 -2.49
C GLU A 222 -17.51 -17.11 -1.29
N ILE A 223 -16.70 -17.51 -0.29
CA ILE A 223 -17.21 -18.12 0.94
C ILE A 223 -18.15 -17.17 1.69
N LYS A 224 -17.81 -15.86 1.78
CA LYS A 224 -18.66 -14.85 2.40
C LYS A 224 -19.96 -14.70 1.62
N GLN A 225 -19.89 -14.65 0.30
CA GLN A 225 -21.06 -14.53 -0.59
C GLN A 225 -21.99 -15.73 -0.46
N VAL A 226 -21.46 -16.96 -0.44
CA VAL A 226 -22.22 -18.19 -0.24
C VAL A 226 -22.90 -18.20 1.13
N ARG A 227 -22.17 -17.80 2.19
CA ARG A 227 -22.71 -17.66 3.55
C ARG A 227 -23.87 -16.67 3.57
N TYR A 228 -23.68 -15.51 2.97
CA TYR A 228 -24.71 -14.47 2.95
C TYR A 228 -25.90 -14.88 2.09
N ALA A 229 -25.69 -15.48 0.93
CA ALA A 229 -26.76 -16.03 0.11
C ALA A 229 -27.58 -17.07 0.87
N GLY A 230 -26.94 -17.94 1.67
CA GLY A 230 -27.64 -18.89 2.54
C GLY A 230 -28.52 -18.22 3.59
N LEU A 231 -28.04 -17.11 4.18
CA LEU A 231 -28.75 -16.37 5.21
C LEU A 231 -30.03 -15.67 4.69
N ILE A 232 -30.03 -15.28 3.42
CA ILE A 232 -31.14 -14.58 2.78
C ILE A 232 -31.80 -15.41 1.65
N CYS A 233 -31.58 -16.73 1.61
CA CYS A 233 -32.07 -17.61 0.55
C CYS A 233 -33.60 -17.64 0.39
N GLU A 234 -34.33 -17.23 1.43
CA GLU A 234 -35.79 -17.12 1.47
C GLU A 234 -36.30 -15.66 1.27
N LEU A 235 -35.39 -14.70 0.92
CA LEU A 235 -35.77 -13.28 0.73
C LEU A 235 -36.92 -13.09 -0.22
N GLY A 236 -36.99 -13.85 -1.30
CA GLY A 236 -38.02 -13.74 -2.30
C GLY A 236 -39.43 -14.20 -1.83
N LEU A 237 -39.50 -14.96 -0.72
CA LEU A 237 -40.78 -15.34 -0.13
C LEU A 237 -41.55 -14.14 0.43
N LEU A 238 -40.89 -13.04 0.76
CA LEU A 238 -41.56 -11.81 1.20
C LEU A 238 -42.49 -11.21 0.15
N GLY A 239 -42.30 -11.56 -1.12
CA GLY A 239 -43.15 -11.12 -2.23
C GLY A 239 -44.25 -12.13 -2.62
N LEU A 240 -44.41 -13.23 -1.87
CA LEU A 240 -45.38 -14.28 -2.15
C LEU A 240 -46.44 -14.34 -1.07
N GLU A 241 -47.61 -14.92 -1.45
CA GLU A 241 -48.69 -15.25 -0.51
C GLU A 241 -48.24 -16.43 0.39
N SER A 242 -48.57 -16.40 1.69
CA SER A 242 -48.22 -17.48 2.62
C SER A 242 -48.72 -18.86 2.18
N GLU A 243 -49.82 -18.93 1.46
CA GLU A 243 -50.37 -20.18 0.92
C GLU A 243 -49.45 -20.88 -0.08
N ASP A 244 -48.55 -20.14 -0.74
CA ASP A 244 -47.64 -20.66 -1.73
C ASP A 244 -46.39 -21.36 -1.14
N PHE A 245 -46.12 -21.18 0.19
CA PHE A 245 -44.92 -21.75 0.80
C PHE A 245 -45.09 -22.32 2.21
N LYS A 246 -46.25 -22.14 2.84
CA LYS A 246 -46.49 -22.63 4.22
C LYS A 246 -46.60 -24.15 4.31
N ALA A 247 -47.11 -24.80 3.27
CA ALA A 247 -47.16 -26.25 3.19
C ALA A 247 -45.84 -26.85 2.65
N PRO A 248 -45.49 -28.11 2.99
CA PRO A 248 -44.36 -28.81 2.40
C PRO A 248 -44.43 -28.81 0.87
N PHE A 249 -43.27 -28.58 0.21
CA PHE A 249 -43.23 -28.37 -1.24
C PHE A 249 -43.95 -29.46 -2.06
N SER A 250 -43.81 -30.72 -1.68
CA SER A 250 -44.51 -31.84 -2.39
C SER A 250 -46.03 -31.82 -2.25
N LYS A 251 -46.57 -31.11 -1.26
CA LYS A 251 -48.02 -30.99 -1.01
C LYS A 251 -48.64 -29.74 -1.65
N LEU A 252 -47.80 -28.83 -2.17
CA LEU A 252 -48.27 -27.67 -2.92
C LEU A 252 -48.87 -28.08 -4.26
N LYS A 253 -49.97 -27.41 -4.68
CA LYS A 253 -50.54 -27.56 -6.03
C LYS A 253 -49.50 -27.05 -7.06
N TYR A 254 -49.61 -27.52 -8.30
CA TYR A 254 -48.66 -27.15 -9.36
C TYR A 254 -48.44 -25.63 -9.46
N GLN A 255 -49.53 -24.83 -9.46
CA GLN A 255 -49.41 -23.37 -9.52
C GLN A 255 -48.64 -22.79 -8.33
N GLN A 256 -48.89 -23.29 -7.12
CA GLN A 256 -48.20 -22.88 -5.91
C GLN A 256 -46.71 -23.26 -5.94
N GLN A 257 -46.36 -24.45 -6.51
CA GLN A 257 -44.97 -24.82 -6.73
C GLN A 257 -44.28 -23.85 -7.70
N GLN A 258 -44.93 -23.43 -8.78
CA GLN A 258 -44.39 -22.44 -9.70
C GLN A 258 -44.23 -21.07 -9.03
N ASN A 259 -45.19 -20.64 -8.22
CA ASN A 259 -45.09 -19.42 -7.42
C ASN A 259 -43.91 -19.52 -6.45
N TYR A 260 -43.80 -20.64 -5.71
CA TYR A 260 -42.67 -20.88 -4.81
C TYR A 260 -41.31 -20.78 -5.51
N LEU A 261 -41.18 -21.37 -6.69
CA LEU A 261 -39.92 -21.30 -7.46
C LEU A 261 -39.64 -19.88 -7.99
N SER A 262 -40.69 -19.07 -8.22
CA SER A 262 -40.53 -17.69 -8.69
C SER A 262 -39.89 -16.75 -7.65
N GLN A 263 -39.75 -17.17 -6.39
CA GLN A 263 -39.10 -16.41 -5.33
C GLN A 263 -37.67 -15.97 -5.73
N THR A 264 -36.98 -16.75 -6.56
CA THR A 264 -35.64 -16.41 -7.02
C THR A 264 -35.61 -15.12 -7.83
N LYS A 265 -36.62 -14.93 -8.69
CA LYS A 265 -36.77 -13.69 -9.47
C LYS A 265 -37.16 -12.50 -8.58
N GLN A 266 -38.01 -12.73 -7.57
CA GLN A 266 -38.36 -11.70 -6.60
C GLN A 266 -37.14 -11.26 -5.78
N ALA A 267 -36.34 -12.22 -5.30
CA ALA A 267 -35.11 -11.92 -4.60
C ALA A 267 -34.13 -11.12 -5.47
N ALA A 268 -33.94 -11.50 -6.74
CA ALA A 268 -33.09 -10.78 -7.68
C ALA A 268 -33.56 -9.33 -7.88
N LEU A 269 -34.88 -9.10 -7.99
CA LEU A 269 -35.44 -7.74 -8.09
C LEU A 269 -35.20 -6.91 -6.82
N ILE A 270 -35.35 -7.51 -5.64
CA ILE A 270 -35.10 -6.84 -4.35
C ILE A 270 -33.63 -6.44 -4.23
N LEU A 271 -32.70 -7.29 -4.68
CA LEU A 271 -31.26 -7.07 -4.59
C LEU A 271 -30.70 -6.21 -5.74
N ALA A 272 -31.42 -6.02 -6.84
CA ALA A 272 -30.95 -5.31 -8.04
C ALA A 272 -30.37 -3.90 -7.77
N PRO A 273 -30.87 -3.08 -6.83
CA PRO A 273 -30.27 -1.77 -6.53
C PRO A 273 -28.89 -1.85 -5.87
N ALA A 274 -28.53 -2.98 -5.27
CA ALA A 274 -27.28 -3.16 -4.54
C ALA A 274 -26.24 -3.86 -5.43
N HIS A 275 -25.48 -3.08 -6.20
CA HIS A 275 -24.48 -3.62 -7.13
C HIS A 275 -23.42 -4.51 -6.45
N GLU A 276 -23.09 -4.24 -5.19
CA GLU A 276 -22.15 -5.03 -4.41
C GLU A 276 -22.67 -6.44 -4.11
N LEU A 277 -24.00 -6.65 -4.17
CA LEU A 277 -24.65 -7.95 -3.92
C LEU A 277 -24.96 -8.74 -5.21
N HIS A 278 -24.47 -8.30 -6.37
CA HIS A 278 -24.72 -8.97 -7.65
C HIS A 278 -24.40 -10.47 -7.59
N GLN A 279 -23.22 -10.86 -7.06
CA GLN A 279 -22.82 -12.26 -6.95
C GLN A 279 -23.70 -13.05 -5.96
N VAL A 280 -24.14 -12.41 -4.87
CA VAL A 280 -25.10 -13.01 -3.92
C VAL A 280 -26.46 -13.19 -4.59
N SER A 281 -26.90 -12.21 -5.38
CA SER A 281 -28.12 -12.29 -6.19
C SER A 281 -28.07 -13.46 -7.17
N ASP A 282 -26.97 -13.63 -7.90
CA ASP A 282 -26.79 -14.76 -8.83
C ASP A 282 -26.84 -16.11 -8.11
N ILE A 283 -26.23 -16.23 -6.94
CA ILE A 283 -26.28 -17.45 -6.13
C ILE A 283 -27.72 -17.78 -5.75
N ILE A 284 -28.51 -16.79 -5.34
CA ILE A 284 -29.90 -16.97 -4.97
C ILE A 284 -30.79 -17.25 -6.20
N GLU A 285 -30.57 -16.56 -7.31
CA GLU A 285 -31.30 -16.74 -8.53
C GLU A 285 -31.23 -18.17 -9.05
N PHE A 286 -30.02 -18.74 -9.03
CA PHE A 286 -29.77 -20.10 -9.55
C PHE A 286 -29.85 -21.19 -8.50
N GLN A 287 -30.33 -20.93 -7.28
CA GLN A 287 -30.41 -21.92 -6.21
C GLN A 287 -31.30 -23.13 -6.49
N PHE A 288 -32.25 -23.03 -7.43
CA PHE A 288 -33.14 -24.12 -7.85
C PHE A 288 -32.75 -24.76 -9.18
N GLU A 289 -31.57 -24.39 -9.72
CA GLU A 289 -31.02 -25.07 -10.89
C GLU A 289 -30.61 -26.50 -10.56
N HIS A 290 -30.83 -27.41 -11.53
CA HIS A 290 -30.37 -28.76 -11.46
C HIS A 290 -29.09 -28.93 -12.28
N TYR A 291 -28.14 -29.71 -11.78
CA TYR A 291 -26.85 -29.89 -12.41
C TYR A 291 -26.92 -30.41 -13.85
N ASN A 292 -27.94 -31.20 -14.16
CA ASN A 292 -28.18 -31.75 -15.50
C ASN A 292 -28.99 -30.83 -16.45
N GLY A 293 -29.29 -29.59 -16.04
CA GLY A 293 -30.05 -28.63 -16.84
C GLY A 293 -31.55 -28.75 -16.82
N SER A 294 -32.15 -29.63 -16.00
CA SER A 294 -33.59 -29.76 -15.84
C SER A 294 -34.20 -28.76 -14.83
N GLY A 295 -33.45 -27.68 -14.49
CA GLY A 295 -33.89 -26.65 -13.57
C GLY A 295 -34.68 -25.52 -14.23
N LEU A 296 -34.80 -24.39 -13.52
CA LEU A 296 -35.68 -23.28 -13.88
C LEU A 296 -35.20 -22.51 -15.13
N TYR A 297 -33.88 -22.40 -15.31
CA TYR A 297 -33.23 -21.61 -16.36
C TYR A 297 -32.49 -22.49 -17.38
N ASN A 298 -32.55 -23.82 -17.24
CA ASN A 298 -31.87 -24.81 -18.08
C ASN A 298 -30.34 -24.67 -18.15
N LYS A 299 -29.71 -24.10 -17.13
CA LYS A 299 -28.25 -24.03 -17.01
C LYS A 299 -27.69 -25.39 -16.63
N VAL A 300 -26.56 -25.78 -17.26
CA VAL A 300 -25.95 -27.11 -17.10
C VAL A 300 -24.60 -27.01 -16.41
N ALA A 301 -24.39 -27.88 -15.44
CA ALA A 301 -23.08 -28.09 -14.81
C ALA A 301 -22.40 -26.79 -14.35
N LYS A 302 -21.25 -26.46 -14.93
CA LYS A 302 -20.44 -25.27 -14.55
C LYS A 302 -21.01 -23.94 -15.03
N GLU A 303 -22.07 -23.92 -15.82
CA GLU A 303 -22.81 -22.70 -16.14
C GLU A 303 -23.59 -22.19 -14.91
N ILE A 304 -23.86 -23.07 -13.95
CA ILE A 304 -24.43 -22.72 -12.65
C ILE A 304 -23.29 -22.23 -11.74
N PRO A 305 -23.37 -21.03 -11.15
CA PRO A 305 -22.35 -20.56 -10.23
C PRO A 305 -22.03 -21.56 -9.11
N ALA A 306 -20.76 -21.72 -8.74
CA ALA A 306 -20.33 -22.66 -7.71
C ALA A 306 -21.09 -22.45 -6.39
N GLY A 307 -21.27 -21.18 -5.99
CA GLY A 307 -22.04 -20.82 -4.80
C GLY A 307 -23.50 -21.30 -4.87
N ALA A 308 -24.15 -21.23 -6.03
CA ALA A 308 -25.53 -21.69 -6.20
C ALA A 308 -25.65 -23.22 -6.10
N ARG A 309 -24.67 -23.97 -6.66
CA ARG A 309 -24.60 -25.43 -6.54
C ARG A 309 -24.43 -25.88 -5.09
N ILE A 310 -23.58 -25.16 -4.32
CA ILE A 310 -23.38 -25.43 -2.88
C ILE A 310 -24.63 -25.04 -2.08
N LEU A 311 -25.24 -23.88 -2.36
CA LEU A 311 -26.45 -23.44 -1.69
C LEU A 311 -27.61 -24.42 -1.91
N ALA A 312 -27.79 -24.92 -3.13
CA ALA A 312 -28.82 -25.96 -3.44
C ALA A 312 -28.68 -27.20 -2.56
N ILE A 313 -27.44 -27.68 -2.35
CA ILE A 313 -27.14 -28.82 -1.49
C ILE A 313 -27.47 -28.50 -0.03
N ALA A 314 -26.99 -27.38 0.51
CA ALA A 314 -27.23 -27.01 1.89
C ALA A 314 -28.71 -26.77 2.20
N ARG A 315 -29.42 -26.05 1.31
CA ARG A 315 -30.84 -25.78 1.42
C ARG A 315 -31.68 -27.06 1.38
N ASP A 316 -31.47 -27.94 0.40
CA ASP A 316 -32.28 -29.14 0.25
C ASP A 316 -31.99 -30.16 1.35
N TYR A 317 -30.76 -30.26 1.85
CA TYR A 317 -30.42 -31.04 3.03
C TYR A 317 -31.30 -30.63 4.23
N TRP A 318 -31.31 -29.33 4.57
CA TRP A 318 -32.10 -28.83 5.69
C TRP A 318 -33.63 -28.93 5.44
N ARG A 319 -34.09 -28.83 4.18
CA ARG A 319 -35.50 -29.07 3.83
C ARG A 319 -35.95 -30.52 4.04
N LEU A 320 -35.05 -31.49 3.82
CA LEU A 320 -35.31 -32.90 4.11
C LEU A 320 -35.28 -33.16 5.63
N VAL A 321 -34.29 -32.66 6.34
CA VAL A 321 -34.17 -32.82 7.79
C VAL A 321 -35.37 -32.21 8.53
N THR A 322 -35.82 -31.02 8.12
CA THR A 322 -36.93 -30.30 8.79
C THR A 322 -38.30 -30.62 8.23
N GLY A 323 -38.42 -31.61 7.35
CA GLY A 323 -39.68 -32.00 6.75
C GLY A 323 -40.30 -31.01 5.77
N ARG A 324 -39.63 -29.89 5.44
CA ARG A 324 -40.14 -28.85 4.52
C ARG A 324 -40.25 -29.32 3.08
N MET A 325 -39.60 -30.43 2.71
CA MET A 325 -39.71 -31.02 1.38
C MET A 325 -40.97 -31.87 1.21
N SER A 326 -41.23 -32.81 2.13
CA SER A 326 -42.28 -33.85 2.02
C SER A 326 -43.32 -33.79 3.12
N GLY A 327 -43.12 -33.04 4.19
CA GLY A 327 -43.89 -33.03 5.40
C GLY A 327 -43.48 -34.13 6.40
N ILE A 328 -42.39 -34.83 6.12
CA ILE A 328 -41.81 -35.87 6.98
C ILE A 328 -40.36 -35.45 7.27
N GLU A 329 -40.01 -35.32 8.54
CA GLU A 329 -38.63 -35.06 8.98
C GLU A 329 -37.79 -36.32 8.73
N MET A 330 -36.57 -36.10 8.20
CA MET A 330 -35.62 -37.18 7.97
C MET A 330 -34.45 -37.06 8.95
N SER A 331 -33.87 -38.20 9.35
CA SER A 331 -32.61 -38.18 10.05
C SER A 331 -31.50 -37.62 9.12
N PRO A 332 -30.45 -37.02 9.68
CA PRO A 332 -29.31 -36.55 8.90
C PRO A 332 -28.76 -37.59 7.94
N ARG A 333 -28.71 -38.87 8.38
CA ARG A 333 -28.26 -40.00 7.57
C ARG A 333 -29.18 -40.27 6.41
N ASP A 334 -30.50 -40.30 6.66
CA ASP A 334 -31.50 -40.60 5.63
C ASP A 334 -31.59 -39.47 4.60
N ALA A 335 -31.48 -38.21 5.04
CA ALA A 335 -31.40 -37.06 4.14
C ALA A 335 -30.18 -37.15 3.20
N LYS A 336 -29.00 -37.49 3.72
CA LYS A 336 -27.82 -37.74 2.90
C LYS A 336 -28.01 -38.89 1.90
N LEU A 337 -28.60 -39.98 2.30
CA LEU A 337 -28.91 -41.13 1.43
C LEU A 337 -29.90 -40.77 0.32
N GLU A 338 -30.93 -39.97 0.63
CA GLU A 338 -31.90 -39.48 -0.34
C GLU A 338 -31.22 -38.58 -1.38
N MET A 339 -30.42 -37.62 -0.93
CA MET A 339 -29.69 -36.70 -1.82
C MET A 339 -28.71 -37.44 -2.73
N LYS A 340 -28.07 -38.52 -2.26
CA LYS A 340 -27.12 -39.34 -3.03
C LYS A 340 -27.78 -39.92 -4.30
N LYS A 341 -29.07 -40.23 -4.29
CA LYS A 341 -29.80 -40.71 -5.48
C LYS A 341 -29.85 -39.71 -6.61
N HIS A 342 -29.67 -38.42 -6.30
CA HIS A 342 -29.73 -37.31 -7.25
C HIS A 342 -28.34 -36.73 -7.59
N ARG A 343 -27.27 -37.49 -7.33
CA ARG A 343 -25.89 -37.13 -7.69
C ARG A 343 -25.77 -36.97 -9.20
N ASN A 344 -25.14 -35.91 -9.65
CA ASN A 344 -24.93 -35.50 -11.04
C ASN A 344 -26.26 -35.29 -11.86
N THR A 345 -27.40 -35.33 -11.20
CA THR A 345 -28.68 -34.96 -11.82
C THR A 345 -29.19 -33.63 -11.25
N ARG A 346 -29.58 -33.61 -10.02
CA ARG A 346 -29.98 -32.39 -9.29
C ARG A 346 -28.78 -31.66 -8.67
N TYR A 347 -27.85 -32.40 -8.10
CA TYR A 347 -26.72 -31.86 -7.39
C TYR A 347 -25.39 -32.10 -8.13
N ASP A 348 -24.48 -31.15 -8.01
CA ASP A 348 -23.08 -31.35 -8.39
C ASP A 348 -22.47 -32.45 -7.52
N GLY A 349 -21.97 -33.53 -8.17
CA GLY A 349 -21.44 -34.68 -7.48
C GLY A 349 -20.20 -34.38 -6.65
N GLU A 350 -19.36 -33.46 -7.09
CA GLU A 350 -18.16 -33.08 -6.35
C GLU A 350 -18.51 -32.39 -5.02
N PHE A 351 -19.44 -31.43 -5.05
CA PHE A 351 -19.88 -30.73 -3.85
C PHE A 351 -20.80 -31.59 -2.97
N LEU A 352 -21.59 -32.47 -3.55
CA LEU A 352 -22.43 -33.41 -2.78
C LEU A 352 -21.56 -34.38 -1.98
N ASP A 353 -20.48 -34.91 -2.58
CA ASP A 353 -19.58 -35.84 -1.90
C ASP A 353 -18.98 -35.19 -0.64
N LEU A 354 -18.68 -33.89 -0.64
CA LEU A 354 -18.24 -33.15 0.55
C LEU A 354 -19.24 -33.20 1.70
N LEU A 355 -20.55 -33.12 1.39
CA LEU A 355 -21.60 -33.28 2.40
C LEU A 355 -21.69 -34.72 2.91
N LEU A 356 -21.53 -35.70 2.01
CA LEU A 356 -21.64 -37.12 2.36
C LEU A 356 -20.49 -37.59 3.27
N GLU A 357 -19.28 -37.08 3.03
CA GLU A 357 -18.06 -37.40 3.77
C GLU A 357 -17.93 -36.63 5.09
N ALA A 358 -18.63 -35.49 5.22
CA ALA A 358 -18.56 -34.71 6.44
C ALA A 358 -19.17 -35.50 7.62
N GLU A 359 -18.32 -35.91 8.55
CA GLU A 359 -18.76 -36.44 9.85
C GLU A 359 -19.45 -35.29 10.61
N ASP A 360 -20.64 -35.56 11.14
CA ASP A 360 -21.49 -34.67 11.96
C ASP A 360 -21.40 -33.16 11.66
N VAL A 361 -22.16 -32.75 10.65
CA VAL A 361 -22.34 -31.33 10.29
C VAL A 361 -23.05 -30.53 11.40
N THR A 362 -23.66 -31.23 12.36
CA THR A 362 -24.57 -30.67 13.39
C THR A 362 -23.92 -30.36 14.74
N THR A 363 -22.63 -30.65 14.94
CA THR A 363 -21.99 -30.45 16.27
C THR A 363 -20.67 -29.73 16.15
N SER A 364 -20.67 -28.42 15.88
CA SER A 364 -19.65 -27.56 16.43
C SER A 364 -20.02 -27.21 17.90
N LYS A 365 -19.94 -28.20 18.77
CA LYS A 365 -19.78 -27.92 20.21
C LYS A 365 -18.33 -27.48 20.41
N LEU A 366 -18.05 -26.23 20.10
CA LEU A 366 -16.99 -25.52 20.78
C LEU A 366 -17.26 -25.61 22.29
N LEU A 367 -16.25 -25.86 23.08
CA LEU A 367 -16.26 -25.77 24.54
C LEU A 367 -16.51 -24.31 24.94
N SER A 368 -17.70 -23.79 24.62
CA SER A 368 -18.12 -22.44 24.97
C SER A 368 -18.91 -22.53 26.29
N THR A 369 -18.53 -21.69 27.23
CA THR A 369 -19.24 -21.56 28.48
C THR A 369 -20.53 -20.82 28.22
N SER A 370 -21.69 -21.45 28.44
CA SER A 370 -22.99 -20.79 28.32
C SER A 370 -23.28 -19.98 29.59
N LEU A 371 -23.47 -18.66 29.44
CA LEU A 371 -23.76 -17.71 30.51
C LEU A 371 -25.13 -17.06 30.30
N LYS A 372 -25.73 -16.59 31.40
CA LYS A 372 -26.88 -15.65 31.36
C LYS A 372 -26.38 -14.22 31.18
N ALA A 373 -27.24 -13.30 30.77
CA ALA A 373 -26.86 -11.89 30.61
C ALA A 373 -26.27 -11.29 31.91
N SER A 374 -26.82 -11.68 33.07
CA SER A 374 -26.35 -11.24 34.40
C SER A 374 -24.96 -11.76 34.81
N GLN A 375 -24.44 -12.76 34.10
CA GLN A 375 -23.13 -13.38 34.38
C GLN A 375 -22.03 -12.84 33.45
N LEU A 376 -22.41 -12.02 32.47
CA LEU A 376 -21.45 -11.42 31.50
C LEU A 376 -20.61 -10.34 32.20
N LYS A 377 -19.38 -10.14 31.66
CA LYS A 377 -18.48 -9.04 32.05
C LYS A 377 -18.08 -8.27 30.80
N ALA A 378 -17.85 -6.98 30.95
CA ALA A 378 -17.30 -6.16 29.89
C ALA A 378 -15.96 -6.72 29.42
N GLY A 379 -15.74 -6.73 28.09
CA GLY A 379 -14.56 -7.31 27.46
C GLY A 379 -14.71 -8.78 27.02
N MET A 380 -15.71 -9.52 27.51
CA MET A 380 -16.01 -10.87 27.01
C MET A 380 -16.41 -10.80 25.53
N VAL A 381 -16.09 -11.85 24.77
CA VAL A 381 -16.39 -11.97 23.33
C VAL A 381 -17.45 -13.04 23.11
N LEU A 382 -18.50 -12.71 22.35
CA LEU A 382 -19.58 -13.61 22.01
C LEU A 382 -19.07 -14.67 21.01
N ALA A 383 -19.14 -15.95 21.40
CA ALA A 383 -18.63 -17.07 20.59
C ALA A 383 -19.56 -17.50 19.45
N GLN A 384 -20.83 -17.12 19.51
CA GLN A 384 -21.83 -17.44 18.48
C GLN A 384 -22.88 -16.35 18.42
N ASN A 385 -23.52 -16.19 17.26
CA ASN A 385 -24.64 -15.26 17.10
C ASN A 385 -25.73 -15.47 18.16
N LEU A 386 -26.14 -14.40 18.83
CA LEU A 386 -27.21 -14.42 19.82
C LEU A 386 -28.54 -14.05 19.14
N TYR A 387 -29.50 -14.96 19.20
CA TYR A 387 -30.84 -14.78 18.65
C TYR A 387 -31.91 -14.75 19.74
N ASN A 388 -33.03 -14.09 19.46
CA ASN A 388 -34.23 -14.20 20.30
C ASN A 388 -35.07 -15.47 19.92
N ASP A 389 -36.17 -15.70 20.65
CA ASP A 389 -37.07 -16.86 20.38
C ASP A 389 -37.73 -16.82 19.00
N SER A 390 -37.84 -15.65 18.37
CA SER A 390 -38.31 -15.46 16.99
C SER A 390 -37.20 -15.57 15.96
N HIS A 391 -36.00 -16.02 16.36
CA HIS A 391 -34.76 -16.13 15.55
C HIS A 391 -34.27 -14.82 14.93
N ILE A 392 -34.61 -13.67 15.56
CA ILE A 392 -34.09 -12.37 15.19
C ILE A 392 -32.71 -12.23 15.86
N LEU A 393 -31.70 -11.87 15.08
CA LEU A 393 -30.35 -11.67 15.60
C LEU A 393 -30.31 -10.45 16.52
N ILE A 394 -29.88 -10.66 17.76
CA ILE A 394 -29.70 -9.61 18.78
C ILE A 394 -28.26 -9.08 18.73
N LEU A 395 -27.29 -9.98 18.78
CA LEU A 395 -25.86 -9.66 18.74
C LEU A 395 -25.09 -10.67 17.87
N PRO A 396 -24.13 -10.20 17.05
CA PRO A 396 -23.32 -11.07 16.20
C PRO A 396 -22.20 -11.76 16.97
N GLU A 397 -21.77 -12.90 16.46
CA GLU A 397 -20.50 -13.56 16.83
C GLU A 397 -19.33 -12.57 16.79
N GLY A 398 -18.41 -12.66 17.73
CA GLY A 398 -17.29 -11.71 17.86
C GLY A 398 -17.66 -10.37 18.51
N HIS A 399 -18.94 -10.18 18.95
CA HIS A 399 -19.31 -8.97 19.66
C HIS A 399 -18.58 -8.90 21.03
N VAL A 400 -17.86 -7.80 21.26
CA VAL A 400 -17.23 -7.51 22.56
C VAL A 400 -18.25 -6.84 23.45
N PHE A 401 -18.60 -7.48 24.57
CA PHE A 401 -19.58 -6.94 25.50
C PHE A 401 -19.09 -5.68 26.19
N SER A 402 -19.91 -4.65 26.17
CA SER A 402 -19.77 -3.44 27.00
C SER A 402 -20.80 -3.47 28.12
N ASP A 403 -20.56 -2.72 29.20
CA ASP A 403 -21.53 -2.59 30.31
C ASP A 403 -22.91 -2.16 29.81
N ALA A 404 -22.96 -1.24 28.83
CA ALA A 404 -24.22 -0.78 28.24
C ALA A 404 -24.96 -1.90 27.49
N THR A 405 -24.22 -2.77 26.77
CA THR A 405 -24.81 -3.92 26.06
C THR A 405 -25.32 -4.96 27.06
N ILE A 406 -24.56 -5.24 28.11
CA ILE A 406 -24.94 -6.18 29.16
C ILE A 406 -26.22 -5.72 29.88
N GLN A 407 -26.30 -4.44 30.26
CA GLN A 407 -27.50 -3.88 30.91
C GLN A 407 -28.74 -4.00 30.05
N LYS A 408 -28.63 -3.74 28.72
CA LYS A 408 -29.72 -3.91 27.78
C LYS A 408 -30.19 -5.37 27.68
N LEU A 409 -29.26 -6.33 27.68
CA LEU A 409 -29.61 -7.75 27.62
C LEU A 409 -30.27 -8.21 28.94
N VAL A 410 -29.80 -7.77 30.07
CA VAL A 410 -30.41 -8.07 31.41
C VAL A 410 -31.84 -7.52 31.46
N HIS A 411 -32.03 -6.26 31.06
CA HIS A 411 -33.36 -5.67 30.99
C HIS A 411 -34.30 -6.42 30.04
N PHE A 412 -33.78 -6.87 28.92
CA PHE A 412 -34.53 -7.64 27.94
C PHE A 412 -34.90 -9.05 28.46
N GLU A 413 -34.03 -9.70 29.27
CA GLU A 413 -34.35 -10.95 29.97
C GLU A 413 -35.46 -10.74 31.02
N GLU A 414 -35.42 -9.64 31.78
CA GLU A 414 -36.41 -9.28 32.81
C GLU A 414 -37.80 -9.04 32.20
N GLU A 415 -37.89 -8.27 31.10
CA GLU A 415 -39.15 -7.99 30.44
C GLU A 415 -39.79 -9.25 29.85
N ARG A 416 -39.00 -10.21 29.40
CA ARG A 416 -39.48 -11.44 28.74
C ARG A 416 -39.70 -12.60 29.74
N GLY A 417 -39.15 -12.52 30.92
CA GLY A 417 -39.21 -13.59 31.93
C GLY A 417 -38.38 -14.84 31.53
N LYS A 418 -37.47 -14.75 30.55
CA LYS A 418 -36.66 -15.86 30.04
C LYS A 418 -35.25 -15.45 29.84
N ALA A 419 -34.28 -16.22 30.40
CA ALA A 419 -32.87 -15.96 30.25
C ALA A 419 -32.33 -16.42 28.89
N PHE A 420 -31.37 -15.67 28.33
CA PHE A 420 -30.58 -16.10 27.19
C PHE A 420 -29.55 -17.17 27.57
N SER A 421 -29.18 -17.99 26.62
CA SER A 421 -28.04 -18.89 26.70
C SER A 421 -26.93 -18.29 25.84
N ILE A 422 -26.05 -17.49 26.46
CA ILE A 422 -25.02 -16.70 25.77
C ILE A 422 -23.70 -17.48 25.82
N GLN A 423 -23.19 -17.82 24.66
CA GLN A 423 -21.92 -18.54 24.55
C GLN A 423 -20.78 -17.53 24.34
N ILE A 424 -19.73 -17.66 25.16
CA ILE A 424 -18.56 -16.79 25.12
C ILE A 424 -17.30 -17.57 24.76
N GLU A 425 -16.37 -16.88 24.09
CA GLU A 425 -15.04 -17.43 23.79
C GLU A 425 -14.26 -17.69 25.07
N PRO A 426 -13.49 -18.79 25.16
CA PRO A 426 -12.60 -19.04 26.28
C PRO A 426 -11.58 -17.90 26.47
N GLU A 427 -11.29 -17.53 27.71
CA GLU A 427 -10.38 -16.41 28.03
C GLU A 427 -8.97 -16.54 27.46
N GLU A 428 -8.50 -17.72 27.08
CA GLU A 428 -7.18 -17.94 26.50
C GLU A 428 -6.99 -17.39 25.07
N LEU A 429 -8.07 -17.09 24.34
CA LEU A 429 -8.00 -16.55 22.96
C LEU A 429 -8.03 -15.01 22.90
N SER A 430 -8.42 -14.34 23.98
CA SER A 430 -8.51 -12.87 24.03
C SER A 430 -7.15 -12.17 24.23
N ALA A 431 -6.11 -12.88 24.64
CA ALA A 431 -4.76 -12.34 24.89
C ALA A 431 -3.89 -12.19 23.62
N THR A 432 -4.29 -12.79 22.49
CA THR A 432 -3.46 -12.84 21.26
C THR A 432 -3.83 -11.79 20.20
N ILE A 433 -4.82 -10.92 20.46
CA ILE A 433 -5.30 -9.89 19.51
C ILE A 433 -4.79 -8.47 19.88
N SER A 434 -3.99 -8.34 20.94
CA SER A 434 -3.46 -7.05 21.41
C SER A 434 -1.95 -6.87 21.20
N GLU A 435 -1.30 -7.56 20.22
CA GLU A 435 0.04 -7.22 19.74
C GLU A 435 0.06 -6.76 18.27
#